data_1c3f3d60c034ca7d1562847acb5d5a5a
#
_entry.id   1c3f3d60c034ca7d1562847acb5d5a5a
#
_cell.length_a   1.000
_cell.length_b   1.000
_cell.length_c   1.000
_cell.angle_alpha   90.00
_cell.angle_beta   90.00
_cell.angle_gamma   90.00
#
_symmetry.space_group_name_H-M   'P 1'
#
loop_
_entity.id
_entity.type
_entity.pdbx_description
1 polymer ?
#
loop_
_entity_poly.entity_id
_entity_poly.type
_entity_poly.pdbx_seq_one_letter_code
_entity_poly.pdbx_strand_id
1 'polypeptide(L)'
;LLCAWLLASSVVAQTAKWQDLYKVKKKDTIYGIAHKYNITIEELMQANPDMQKPDYVLKKGEQLLIPFSKQTPNAAQKPTAPTSTATRQRVANTVNVGVMLPLHNVDGDGQRMTEYYRGVLMACDSLRSQGINTNIFAWNLYKDADVSPVLADANAKNCNLIFGPLYTKQVKPIADFCRKHGIRLVIPFSINGGDVETNDHIFQVYQSKVFTAELSANAFMNRFKDAHPVFVDCNDSTSDKGIFTSELRKRLEAAGLSYSITNLKSSPEMFAKAFSAVKQNVVILNTGRSPQLNSTLAKLNVLRATFPNVRIALFGYNEWLMYKRVYQDYYYKYEAYIPTAYVYNEYAPATANLERSYRQWFKSDMRQALPRFALTGYDQAQFFIRGINKYGVKFEGTQQQNTYTPLQTPLKFKRVSNGGMQNNSFILLHYKPNRTIETISY
;
A
#
# COMPACT_ATOMS: atom_id res chain seq x y z
N LEU A 1 82.53 -17.52 -16.93
CA LEU A 1 81.51 -17.80 -15.88
C LEU A 1 80.26 -16.94 -16.10
N LEU A 2 79.26 -17.46 -16.79
CA LEU A 2 77.94 -16.81 -16.98
C LEU A 2 77.04 -17.23 -15.81
N CYS A 3 76.56 -16.22 -15.00
CA CYS A 3 75.49 -16.41 -14.08
C CYS A 3 74.14 -16.06 -14.78
N ALA A 4 73.36 -17.11 -15.06
CA ALA A 4 71.97 -16.94 -15.52
C ALA A 4 71.07 -16.58 -14.34
N TRP A 5 70.44 -15.40 -14.37
CA TRP A 5 69.35 -15.02 -13.45
C TRP A 5 68.04 -15.52 -14.01
N LEU A 6 67.48 -16.49 -13.34
CA LEU A 6 66.07 -16.94 -13.52
C LEU A 6 65.14 -15.94 -12.85
N LEU A 7 64.50 -15.08 -13.64
CA LEU A 7 63.34 -14.29 -13.20
C LEU A 7 62.14 -15.20 -13.11
N ALA A 8 61.80 -15.57 -11.90
CA ALA A 8 60.50 -16.21 -11.62
C ALA A 8 59.39 -15.16 -11.75
N SER A 9 58.69 -15.16 -12.88
CA SER A 9 57.47 -14.38 -13.07
C SER A 9 56.36 -15.00 -12.23
N SER A 10 56.04 -14.39 -11.09
CA SER A 10 54.84 -14.71 -10.33
C SER A 10 53.61 -14.31 -11.15
N VAL A 11 52.94 -15.26 -11.75
CA VAL A 11 51.63 -15.07 -12.34
C VAL A 11 50.64 -14.79 -11.18
N VAL A 12 50.33 -13.52 -10.98
CA VAL A 12 49.23 -13.12 -10.13
C VAL A 12 47.97 -13.55 -10.84
N ALA A 13 47.35 -14.61 -10.38
CA ALA A 13 46.01 -15.01 -10.82
C ALA A 13 45.06 -13.83 -10.50
N GLN A 14 44.64 -13.11 -11.53
CA GLN A 14 43.53 -12.15 -11.41
C GLN A 14 42.28 -12.92 -11.05
N THR A 15 41.87 -12.85 -9.80
CA THR A 15 40.53 -13.30 -9.38
C THR A 15 39.51 -12.54 -10.19
N ALA A 16 38.73 -13.27 -11.02
CA ALA A 16 37.67 -12.69 -11.82
C ALA A 16 36.71 -11.93 -10.91
N LYS A 17 36.57 -10.62 -11.10
CA LYS A 17 35.70 -9.74 -10.32
C LYS A 17 34.20 -9.97 -10.64
N TRP A 18 33.89 -10.73 -11.68
CA TRP A 18 32.57 -10.83 -12.28
C TRP A 18 32.22 -12.31 -12.47
N GLN A 19 30.92 -12.63 -12.21
CA GLN A 19 30.38 -13.99 -12.38
C GLN A 19 30.15 -14.32 -13.87
N ASP A 20 29.65 -13.31 -14.63
CA ASP A 20 29.32 -13.47 -16.04
C ASP A 20 29.33 -12.12 -16.77
N LEU A 21 29.37 -12.16 -18.11
CA LEU A 21 29.13 -11.06 -19.01
C LEU A 21 27.87 -11.34 -19.81
N TYR A 22 26.76 -10.75 -19.41
CA TYR A 22 25.45 -11.02 -19.97
C TYR A 22 25.10 -10.12 -21.13
N LYS A 23 24.79 -10.70 -22.30
CA LYS A 23 24.26 -9.96 -23.44
C LYS A 23 22.75 -9.86 -23.37
N VAL A 24 22.22 -8.65 -23.25
CA VAL A 24 20.79 -8.34 -23.12
C VAL A 24 20.01 -8.81 -24.35
N LYS A 25 18.96 -9.60 -24.13
CA LYS A 25 18.08 -10.15 -25.17
C LYS A 25 16.82 -9.27 -25.35
N LYS A 26 16.06 -9.54 -26.42
CA LYS A 26 14.75 -8.91 -26.64
C LYS A 26 13.80 -9.29 -25.50
N LYS A 27 13.14 -8.31 -24.89
CA LYS A 27 12.22 -8.45 -23.73
C LYS A 27 12.89 -8.67 -22.38
N ASP A 28 14.22 -8.66 -22.25
CA ASP A 28 14.87 -8.67 -20.95
C ASP A 28 14.50 -7.40 -20.15
N THR A 29 14.42 -7.57 -18.85
CA THR A 29 14.26 -6.48 -17.88
C THR A 29 15.43 -6.53 -16.89
N ILE A 30 15.78 -5.41 -16.31
CA ILE A 30 16.83 -5.31 -15.26
C ILE A 30 16.53 -6.32 -14.15
N TYR A 31 15.25 -6.38 -13.70
CA TYR A 31 14.79 -7.33 -12.70
C TYR A 31 15.00 -8.79 -13.14
N GLY A 32 14.57 -9.16 -14.36
CA GLY A 32 14.72 -10.53 -14.87
C GLY A 32 16.16 -10.97 -14.96
N ILE A 33 17.08 -10.07 -15.34
CA ILE A 33 18.52 -10.36 -15.39
C ILE A 33 19.06 -10.55 -13.96
N ALA A 34 18.79 -9.63 -13.05
CA ALA A 34 19.24 -9.72 -11.65
C ALA A 34 18.71 -11.02 -10.99
N HIS A 35 17.44 -11.33 -11.17
CA HIS A 35 16.83 -12.55 -10.64
C HIS A 35 17.46 -13.82 -11.21
N LYS A 36 17.74 -13.86 -12.52
CA LYS A 36 18.38 -15.00 -13.19
C LYS A 36 19.75 -15.33 -12.57
N TYR A 37 20.49 -14.34 -12.12
CA TYR A 37 21.82 -14.53 -11.55
C TYR A 37 21.83 -14.48 -10.01
N ASN A 38 20.66 -14.45 -9.39
CA ASN A 38 20.49 -14.40 -7.92
C ASN A 38 21.27 -13.26 -7.24
N ILE A 39 21.25 -12.09 -7.89
CA ILE A 39 21.83 -10.83 -7.39
C ILE A 39 20.72 -9.77 -7.22
N THR A 40 20.96 -8.74 -6.42
CA THR A 40 20.05 -7.62 -6.32
C THR A 40 20.21 -6.68 -7.53
N ILE A 41 19.22 -5.85 -7.78
CA ILE A 41 19.31 -4.81 -8.81
C ILE A 41 20.40 -3.80 -8.47
N GLU A 42 20.55 -3.46 -7.18
CA GLU A 42 21.60 -2.58 -6.69
C GLU A 42 22.98 -3.16 -6.98
N GLU A 43 23.18 -4.46 -6.75
CA GLU A 43 24.45 -5.14 -7.09
C GLU A 43 24.73 -5.10 -8.59
N LEU A 44 23.69 -5.35 -9.42
CA LEU A 44 23.81 -5.26 -10.87
C LEU A 44 24.14 -3.83 -11.33
N MET A 45 23.48 -2.82 -10.77
CA MET A 45 23.73 -1.40 -11.08
C MET A 45 25.09 -0.92 -10.59
N GLN A 46 25.56 -1.37 -9.42
CA GLN A 46 26.92 -1.07 -8.93
C GLN A 46 27.99 -1.66 -9.84
N ALA A 47 27.74 -2.83 -10.39
CA ALA A 47 28.64 -3.48 -11.35
C ALA A 47 28.65 -2.79 -12.72
N ASN A 48 27.56 -2.07 -13.05
CA ASN A 48 27.35 -1.38 -14.33
C ASN A 48 27.03 0.10 -14.12
N PRO A 49 28.02 0.97 -13.90
CA PRO A 49 27.80 2.39 -13.54
C PRO A 49 26.91 3.17 -14.50
N ASP A 50 26.89 2.81 -15.77
CA ASP A 50 26.02 3.44 -16.78
C ASP A 50 24.53 3.25 -16.47
N MET A 51 24.15 2.18 -15.78
CA MET A 51 22.77 1.93 -15.34
C MET A 51 22.30 2.89 -14.24
N GLN A 52 23.21 3.62 -13.59
CA GLN A 52 22.86 4.60 -12.54
C GLN A 52 22.49 5.97 -13.10
N LYS A 53 22.69 6.20 -14.40
CA LYS A 53 22.31 7.47 -15.05
C LYS A 53 20.78 7.64 -15.05
N PRO A 54 20.25 8.86 -14.82
CA PRO A 54 18.79 9.09 -14.72
C PRO A 54 17.99 8.68 -15.95
N ASP A 55 18.58 8.73 -17.12
CA ASP A 55 18.00 8.45 -18.45
C ASP A 55 18.44 7.10 -19.05
N TYR A 56 19.07 6.24 -18.23
CA TYR A 56 19.50 4.94 -18.71
C TYR A 56 18.33 4.06 -19.16
N VAL A 57 18.48 3.48 -20.33
CA VAL A 57 17.53 2.51 -20.92
C VAL A 57 18.27 1.25 -21.31
N LEU A 58 17.87 0.11 -20.79
CA LEU A 58 18.42 -1.19 -21.13
C LEU A 58 18.21 -1.50 -22.64
N LYS A 59 19.29 -1.71 -23.38
CA LYS A 59 19.26 -1.90 -24.84
C LYS A 59 19.52 -3.35 -25.20
N LYS A 60 18.76 -3.89 -26.17
CA LYS A 60 19.06 -5.21 -26.73
C LYS A 60 20.48 -5.22 -27.30
N GLY A 61 21.26 -6.26 -26.94
CA GLY A 61 22.64 -6.43 -27.37
C GLY A 61 23.67 -5.76 -26.45
N GLU A 62 23.25 -4.95 -25.48
CA GLU A 62 24.11 -4.39 -24.45
C GLU A 62 24.74 -5.50 -23.61
N GLN A 63 25.98 -5.31 -23.19
CA GLN A 63 26.69 -6.25 -22.32
C GLN A 63 26.70 -5.72 -20.89
N LEU A 64 26.19 -6.53 -19.96
CA LEU A 64 26.18 -6.21 -18.54
C LEU A 64 27.14 -7.14 -17.80
N LEU A 65 27.96 -6.53 -16.94
CA LEU A 65 28.79 -7.25 -15.99
C LEU A 65 27.90 -7.79 -14.86
N ILE A 66 27.94 -9.10 -14.64
CA ILE A 66 27.21 -9.76 -13.58
C ILE A 66 28.18 -9.98 -12.42
N PRO A 67 28.01 -9.30 -11.27
CA PRO A 67 28.88 -9.50 -10.13
C PRO A 67 28.60 -10.85 -9.44
N PHE A 68 29.55 -11.32 -8.66
CA PHE A 68 29.25 -12.39 -7.69
C PHE A 68 28.28 -11.82 -6.64
N SER A 69 27.26 -12.60 -6.30
CA SER A 69 26.36 -12.26 -5.17
C SER A 69 27.19 -12.08 -3.90
N LYS A 70 27.01 -10.99 -3.18
CA LYS A 70 27.65 -10.78 -1.87
C LYS A 70 27.07 -11.71 -0.79
N GLN A 71 26.02 -12.47 -1.12
CA GLN A 71 25.52 -13.55 -0.28
C GLN A 71 26.46 -14.74 -0.41
N THR A 72 27.08 -15.13 0.68
CA THR A 72 28.03 -16.28 0.79
C THR A 72 27.45 -17.52 0.13
N PRO A 73 28.13 -18.15 -0.86
CA PRO A 73 27.60 -19.34 -1.48
C PRO A 73 27.69 -20.50 -0.49
N ASN A 74 26.57 -21.13 -0.19
CA ASN A 74 26.60 -22.47 0.36
C ASN A 74 27.01 -23.41 -0.78
N ALA A 75 28.25 -23.84 -0.73
CA ALA A 75 28.82 -24.82 -1.64
C ALA A 75 27.98 -26.10 -1.64
N ALA A 76 27.67 -26.57 -2.83
CA ALA A 76 27.10 -27.90 -3.07
C ALA A 76 27.95 -28.98 -2.40
N GLN A 77 27.48 -29.56 -1.31
CA GLN A 77 28.05 -30.76 -0.71
C GLN A 77 27.24 -31.99 -1.14
N LYS A 78 27.96 -32.89 -1.76
CA LYS A 78 27.60 -34.27 -2.03
C LYS A 78 27.27 -35.01 -0.72
N PRO A 79 26.33 -35.97 -0.67
CA PRO A 79 25.88 -36.55 0.61
C PRO A 79 26.89 -37.55 1.16
N THR A 80 27.36 -37.33 2.36
CA THR A 80 27.94 -38.34 3.26
C THR A 80 27.19 -38.34 4.57
N ALA A 81 26.95 -39.55 5.10
CA ALA A 81 26.09 -39.87 6.21
C ALA A 81 26.56 -39.32 7.58
N PRO A 82 25.74 -39.41 8.65
CA PRO A 82 25.66 -38.40 9.71
C PRO A 82 26.62 -38.66 10.88
N THR A 83 27.22 -37.61 11.40
CA THR A 83 27.71 -37.58 12.77
C THR A 83 27.22 -36.30 13.48
N SER A 84 26.58 -36.50 14.62
CA SER A 84 25.88 -35.54 15.43
C SER A 84 26.82 -34.53 16.09
N THR A 85 26.46 -33.22 15.93
CA THR A 85 26.37 -32.25 17.05
C THR A 85 25.83 -30.96 16.46
N ALA A 86 24.60 -30.64 16.80
CA ALA A 86 23.82 -29.61 16.17
C ALA A 86 24.02 -28.26 16.84
N THR A 87 24.74 -27.37 16.16
CA THR A 87 24.44 -25.94 16.28
C THR A 87 23.41 -25.63 15.19
N ARG A 88 22.17 -25.36 15.57
CA ARG A 88 21.07 -25.00 14.65
C ARG A 88 21.41 -23.68 13.96
N GLN A 89 22.10 -23.75 12.81
CA GLN A 89 22.07 -22.66 11.83
C GLN A 89 20.62 -22.54 11.33
N ARG A 90 20.00 -21.36 11.54
CA ARG A 90 18.73 -21.02 10.92
C ARG A 90 18.87 -21.16 9.41
N VAL A 91 18.31 -22.22 8.85
CA VAL A 91 18.03 -22.30 7.43
C VAL A 91 17.17 -21.07 7.10
N ALA A 92 17.65 -20.18 6.25
CA ALA A 92 16.90 -19.01 5.82
C ALA A 92 15.60 -19.52 5.17
N ASN A 93 14.48 -19.37 5.89
CA ASN A 93 13.18 -19.79 5.39
C ASN A 93 12.81 -18.90 4.21
N THR A 94 12.84 -19.47 3.00
CA THR A 94 12.35 -18.79 1.81
C THR A 94 10.84 -18.67 1.90
N VAL A 95 10.28 -17.47 1.73
CA VAL A 95 8.85 -17.23 1.72
C VAL A 95 8.32 -17.37 0.29
N ASN A 96 7.43 -18.34 0.08
CA ASN A 96 6.76 -18.55 -1.19
C ASN A 96 5.54 -17.64 -1.30
N VAL A 97 5.56 -16.72 -2.25
CA VAL A 97 4.56 -15.66 -2.44
C VAL A 97 3.78 -15.90 -3.71
N GLY A 98 2.49 -16.08 -3.60
CA GLY A 98 1.56 -16.12 -4.72
C GLY A 98 0.94 -14.75 -5.01
N VAL A 99 0.66 -14.45 -6.28
CA VAL A 99 -0.11 -13.31 -6.71
C VAL A 99 -1.19 -13.76 -7.67
N MET A 100 -2.45 -13.68 -7.25
CA MET A 100 -3.63 -14.11 -8.01
C MET A 100 -4.50 -12.88 -8.31
N LEU A 101 -4.13 -12.10 -9.32
CA LEU A 101 -4.73 -10.82 -9.69
C LEU A 101 -4.89 -10.72 -11.22
N PRO A 102 -5.74 -9.82 -11.75
CA PRO A 102 -5.75 -9.54 -13.18
C PRO A 102 -4.48 -8.78 -13.59
N LEU A 103 -3.55 -9.50 -14.21
CA LEU A 103 -2.22 -8.98 -14.58
C LEU A 103 -2.13 -8.80 -16.10
N HIS A 104 -2.79 -7.75 -16.60
CA HIS A 104 -2.87 -7.45 -18.04
C HIS A 104 -3.03 -5.94 -18.31
N ASN A 105 -2.94 -5.55 -19.58
CA ASN A 105 -3.08 -4.15 -20.02
C ASN A 105 -4.40 -3.87 -20.77
N VAL A 106 -5.36 -4.80 -20.70
CA VAL A 106 -6.62 -4.70 -21.49
C VAL A 106 -7.55 -3.63 -20.92
N ASP A 107 -7.64 -3.55 -19.59
CA ASP A 107 -8.54 -2.63 -18.90
C ASP A 107 -7.86 -1.93 -17.69
N GLY A 108 -8.63 -1.06 -17.04
CA GLY A 108 -8.13 -0.32 -15.88
C GLY A 108 -7.82 -1.20 -14.67
N ASP A 109 -8.54 -2.30 -14.47
CA ASP A 109 -8.29 -3.25 -13.36
C ASP A 109 -6.95 -3.94 -13.57
N GLY A 110 -6.75 -4.51 -14.75
CA GLY A 110 -5.50 -5.17 -15.09
C GLY A 110 -4.29 -4.25 -14.99
N GLN A 111 -4.43 -3.02 -15.50
CA GLN A 111 -3.36 -2.01 -15.43
C GLN A 111 -3.01 -1.64 -13.97
N ARG A 112 -4.02 -1.44 -13.10
CA ARG A 112 -3.81 -1.14 -11.68
C ARG A 112 -3.17 -2.30 -10.93
N MET A 113 -3.63 -3.53 -11.19
CA MET A 113 -3.08 -4.72 -10.52
C MET A 113 -1.68 -5.08 -11.02
N THR A 114 -1.38 -4.82 -12.28
CA THR A 114 0.00 -4.92 -12.81
C THR A 114 0.93 -3.94 -12.09
N GLU A 115 0.50 -2.70 -11.84
CA GLU A 115 1.28 -1.73 -11.08
C GLU A 115 1.46 -2.16 -9.61
N TYR A 116 0.40 -2.66 -8.98
CA TYR A 116 0.48 -3.24 -7.64
C TYR A 116 1.51 -4.39 -7.58
N TYR A 117 1.45 -5.32 -8.53
CA TYR A 117 2.39 -6.44 -8.63
C TYR A 117 3.84 -5.98 -8.80
N ARG A 118 4.08 -4.93 -9.58
CA ARG A 118 5.40 -4.32 -9.70
C ARG A 118 5.92 -3.84 -8.33
N GLY A 119 5.06 -3.25 -7.52
CA GLY A 119 5.38 -2.90 -6.13
C GLY A 119 5.77 -4.10 -5.28
N VAL A 120 5.04 -5.22 -5.41
CA VAL A 120 5.37 -6.48 -4.74
C VAL A 120 6.77 -6.98 -5.15
N LEU A 121 7.10 -6.95 -6.45
CA LEU A 121 8.42 -7.33 -6.95
C LEU A 121 9.53 -6.48 -6.36
N MET A 122 9.34 -5.16 -6.30
CA MET A 122 10.32 -4.24 -5.69
C MET A 122 10.51 -4.50 -4.20
N ALA A 123 9.43 -4.85 -3.49
CA ALA A 123 9.51 -5.24 -2.08
C ALA A 123 10.30 -6.53 -1.88
N CYS A 124 10.08 -7.53 -2.72
CA CYS A 124 10.80 -8.80 -2.66
C CYS A 124 12.31 -8.62 -2.92
N ASP A 125 12.68 -7.74 -3.83
CA ASP A 125 14.09 -7.41 -4.07
C ASP A 125 14.72 -6.68 -2.87
N SER A 126 14.01 -5.68 -2.33
CA SER A 126 14.43 -4.99 -1.11
C SER A 126 14.58 -5.94 0.09
N LEU A 127 13.69 -6.92 0.24
CA LEU A 127 13.74 -7.93 1.30
C LEU A 127 14.91 -8.89 1.12
N ARG A 128 15.26 -9.23 -0.10
CA ARG A 128 16.44 -10.07 -0.40
C ARG A 128 17.72 -9.40 0.07
N SER A 129 17.88 -8.11 -0.15
CA SER A 129 19.06 -7.37 0.33
C SER A 129 19.17 -7.38 1.86
N GLN A 130 18.10 -7.72 2.57
CA GLN A 130 18.03 -7.85 4.03
C GLN A 130 18.04 -9.31 4.52
N GLY A 131 18.34 -10.25 3.62
CA GLY A 131 18.45 -11.68 3.94
C GLY A 131 17.11 -12.44 3.99
N ILE A 132 15.99 -11.83 3.51
CA ILE A 132 14.70 -12.50 3.41
C ILE A 132 14.48 -12.93 1.96
N ASN A 133 14.64 -14.22 1.70
CA ASN A 133 14.48 -14.79 0.38
C ASN A 133 13.00 -15.05 0.06
N THR A 134 12.62 -14.84 -1.22
CA THR A 134 11.26 -15.07 -1.69
C THR A 134 11.26 -15.81 -3.02
N ASN A 135 10.32 -16.75 -3.20
CA ASN A 135 9.93 -17.26 -4.52
C ASN A 135 8.58 -16.65 -4.87
N ILE A 136 8.44 -16.10 -6.07
CA ILE A 136 7.23 -15.39 -6.49
C ILE A 136 6.58 -16.17 -7.63
N PHE A 137 5.29 -16.49 -7.46
CA PHE A 137 4.43 -17.14 -8.44
C PHE A 137 3.27 -16.21 -8.76
N ALA A 138 3.05 -15.89 -10.03
CA ALA A 138 2.01 -14.96 -10.44
C ALA A 138 1.07 -15.61 -11.45
N TRP A 139 -0.24 -15.51 -11.21
CA TRP A 139 -1.30 -16.00 -12.08
C TRP A 139 -2.21 -14.84 -12.49
N ASN A 140 -2.45 -14.73 -13.79
CA ASN A 140 -3.35 -13.73 -14.33
C ASN A 140 -4.80 -14.21 -14.21
N LEU A 141 -5.56 -13.66 -13.28
CA LEU A 141 -6.96 -13.97 -13.04
C LEU A 141 -7.88 -12.88 -13.58
N TYR A 142 -8.48 -13.12 -14.74
CA TYR A 142 -9.52 -12.27 -15.29
C TYR A 142 -10.80 -12.29 -14.42
N LYS A 143 -11.65 -11.28 -14.60
CA LYS A 143 -12.85 -11.05 -13.79
C LYS A 143 -13.78 -12.26 -13.67
N ASP A 144 -14.00 -12.98 -14.76
CA ASP A 144 -14.91 -14.12 -14.81
C ASP A 144 -14.17 -15.46 -15.03
N ALA A 145 -12.85 -15.47 -14.78
CA ALA A 145 -12.05 -16.69 -14.94
C ALA A 145 -12.41 -17.73 -13.88
N ASP A 146 -12.44 -19.00 -14.31
CA ASP A 146 -12.41 -20.14 -13.40
C ASP A 146 -11.04 -20.17 -12.69
N VAL A 147 -11.07 -20.26 -11.38
CA VAL A 147 -9.85 -20.33 -10.55
C VAL A 147 -9.30 -21.75 -10.42
N SER A 148 -10.09 -22.77 -10.78
CA SER A 148 -9.73 -24.18 -10.60
C SER A 148 -8.39 -24.58 -11.24
N PRO A 149 -8.04 -24.13 -12.47
CA PRO A 149 -6.75 -24.43 -13.06
C PRO A 149 -5.57 -23.84 -12.27
N VAL A 150 -5.72 -22.63 -11.71
CA VAL A 150 -4.69 -22.00 -10.89
C VAL A 150 -4.53 -22.73 -9.56
N LEU A 151 -5.63 -23.13 -8.93
CA LEU A 151 -5.60 -23.88 -7.67
C LEU A 151 -5.06 -25.33 -7.84
N ALA A 152 -5.10 -25.86 -9.05
CA ALA A 152 -4.49 -27.16 -9.39
C ALA A 152 -2.97 -27.07 -9.58
N ASP A 153 -2.41 -25.87 -9.80
CA ASP A 153 -0.97 -25.68 -9.96
C ASP A 153 -0.23 -26.06 -8.66
N ALA A 154 0.81 -26.88 -8.80
CA ALA A 154 1.61 -27.35 -7.68
C ALA A 154 2.26 -26.20 -6.90
N ASN A 155 2.64 -25.11 -7.58
CA ASN A 155 3.22 -23.93 -6.94
C ASN A 155 2.21 -23.19 -6.06
N ALA A 156 0.92 -23.21 -6.40
CA ALA A 156 -0.11 -22.57 -5.58
C ALA A 156 -0.20 -23.22 -4.19
N LYS A 157 -0.10 -24.56 -4.11
CA LYS A 157 -0.14 -25.32 -2.84
C LYS A 157 1.08 -25.04 -1.95
N ASN A 158 2.20 -24.66 -2.55
CA ASN A 158 3.46 -24.43 -1.85
C ASN A 158 3.63 -22.97 -1.39
N CYS A 159 2.67 -22.09 -1.66
CA CYS A 159 2.70 -20.71 -1.17
C CYS A 159 2.55 -20.66 0.36
N ASN A 160 3.25 -19.72 0.99
CA ASN A 160 3.00 -19.34 2.38
C ASN A 160 1.98 -18.21 2.46
N LEU A 161 1.93 -17.39 1.40
CA LEU A 161 1.15 -16.15 1.30
C LEU A 161 0.65 -15.99 -0.13
N ILE A 162 -0.61 -15.59 -0.30
CA ILE A 162 -1.20 -15.23 -1.60
C ILE A 162 -1.81 -13.85 -1.52
N PHE A 163 -1.43 -12.95 -2.45
CA PHE A 163 -2.07 -11.65 -2.67
C PHE A 163 -3.15 -11.75 -3.74
N GLY A 164 -4.35 -11.36 -3.42
CA GLY A 164 -5.53 -11.48 -4.28
C GLY A 164 -6.69 -12.19 -3.57
N PRO A 165 -7.76 -12.46 -4.30
CA PRO A 165 -8.10 -11.97 -5.63
C PRO A 165 -8.59 -10.51 -5.62
N LEU A 166 -8.87 -9.98 -6.83
CA LEU A 166 -9.53 -8.66 -6.97
C LEU A 166 -11.06 -8.78 -6.93
N TYR A 167 -11.62 -9.87 -7.42
CA TYR A 167 -13.07 -9.98 -7.64
C TYR A 167 -13.75 -10.90 -6.62
N THR A 168 -14.91 -10.46 -6.11
CA THR A 168 -15.66 -11.12 -5.02
C THR A 168 -15.98 -12.59 -5.32
N LYS A 169 -16.38 -12.92 -6.56
CA LYS A 169 -16.71 -14.31 -6.95
C LYS A 169 -15.55 -15.30 -6.74
N GLN A 170 -14.30 -14.82 -6.80
CA GLN A 170 -13.10 -15.63 -6.69
C GLN A 170 -12.63 -15.81 -5.24
N VAL A 171 -13.16 -15.04 -4.28
CA VAL A 171 -12.69 -15.05 -2.88
C VAL A 171 -12.92 -16.39 -2.23
N LYS A 172 -14.17 -16.83 -2.20
CA LYS A 172 -14.52 -18.06 -1.46
C LYS A 172 -13.70 -19.29 -1.92
N PRO A 173 -13.60 -19.65 -3.22
CA PRO A 173 -12.83 -20.82 -3.63
C PRO A 173 -11.33 -20.69 -3.32
N ILE A 174 -10.74 -19.50 -3.47
CA ILE A 174 -9.32 -19.26 -3.13
C ILE A 174 -9.13 -19.30 -1.60
N ALA A 175 -10.04 -18.73 -0.84
CA ALA A 175 -9.97 -18.72 0.62
C ALA A 175 -10.12 -20.13 1.22
N ASP A 176 -11.01 -20.95 0.69
CA ASP A 176 -11.18 -22.34 1.10
C ASP A 176 -9.92 -23.16 0.76
N PHE A 177 -9.33 -22.93 -0.42
CA PHE A 177 -8.04 -23.52 -0.81
C PHE A 177 -6.92 -23.10 0.16
N CYS A 178 -6.82 -21.82 0.48
CA CYS A 178 -5.81 -21.30 1.39
C CYS A 178 -5.96 -21.89 2.80
N ARG A 179 -7.17 -22.02 3.31
CA ARG A 179 -7.45 -22.69 4.58
C ARG A 179 -7.02 -24.14 4.56
N LYS A 180 -7.35 -24.86 3.50
CA LYS A 180 -7.00 -26.29 3.34
C LYS A 180 -5.48 -26.52 3.35
N HIS A 181 -4.72 -25.59 2.81
CA HIS A 181 -3.26 -25.73 2.64
C HIS A 181 -2.43 -24.89 3.66
N GLY A 182 -3.06 -24.25 4.63
CA GLY A 182 -2.37 -23.43 5.64
C GLY A 182 -1.73 -22.15 5.09
N ILE A 183 -2.27 -21.62 3.98
CA ILE A 183 -1.76 -20.43 3.29
C ILE A 183 -2.46 -19.19 3.81
N ARG A 184 -1.75 -18.08 4.03
CA ARG A 184 -2.35 -16.79 4.34
C ARG A 184 -2.83 -16.09 3.07
N LEU A 185 -4.09 -15.68 3.05
CA LEU A 185 -4.71 -14.98 1.92
C LEU A 185 -4.85 -13.49 2.24
N VAL A 186 -4.18 -12.64 1.49
CA VAL A 186 -4.29 -11.19 1.61
C VAL A 186 -5.20 -10.67 0.51
N ILE A 187 -6.35 -10.09 0.89
CA ILE A 187 -7.28 -9.44 -0.01
C ILE A 187 -6.93 -7.95 -0.03
N PRO A 188 -6.22 -7.46 -1.08
CA PRO A 188 -5.61 -6.13 -1.05
C PRO A 188 -6.60 -4.98 -1.28
N PHE A 189 -7.71 -5.25 -1.99
CA PHE A 189 -8.67 -4.24 -2.42
C PHE A 189 -10.10 -4.61 -2.05
N SER A 190 -11.04 -3.70 -2.38
CA SER A 190 -12.44 -3.81 -2.03
C SER A 190 -13.09 -5.08 -2.54
N ILE A 191 -13.63 -5.85 -1.61
CA ILE A 191 -14.48 -7.00 -1.89
C ILE A 191 -15.73 -6.90 -1.04
N ASN A 192 -16.89 -6.98 -1.70
CA ASN A 192 -18.18 -7.06 -1.02
C ASN A 192 -18.43 -8.52 -0.63
N GLY A 193 -18.11 -8.88 0.62
CA GLY A 193 -18.34 -10.24 1.12
C GLY A 193 -17.90 -10.37 2.57
N GLY A 194 -18.53 -11.29 3.30
CA GLY A 194 -18.26 -11.56 4.71
C GLY A 194 -17.26 -12.71 4.93
N ASP A 195 -16.52 -13.12 3.90
CA ASP A 195 -15.62 -14.28 4.01
C ASP A 195 -14.57 -14.12 5.13
N VAL A 196 -14.16 -12.88 5.43
CA VAL A 196 -13.25 -12.59 6.55
C VAL A 196 -13.86 -12.95 7.92
N GLU A 197 -15.18 -12.95 8.07
CA GLU A 197 -15.86 -13.28 9.33
C GLU A 197 -15.80 -14.77 9.67
N THR A 198 -15.62 -15.61 8.66
CA THR A 198 -15.73 -17.07 8.77
C THR A 198 -14.47 -17.84 8.38
N ASN A 199 -13.45 -17.17 7.81
CA ASN A 199 -12.21 -17.78 7.37
C ASN A 199 -11.00 -17.12 8.02
N ASP A 200 -10.37 -17.83 8.94
CA ASP A 200 -9.23 -17.37 9.76
C ASP A 200 -7.90 -17.23 9.00
N HIS A 201 -7.85 -17.62 7.74
CA HIS A 201 -6.69 -17.44 6.86
C HIS A 201 -6.71 -16.14 6.07
N ILE A 202 -7.83 -15.40 6.08
CA ILE A 202 -7.99 -14.14 5.35
C ILE A 202 -7.40 -12.96 6.14
N PHE A 203 -6.65 -12.13 5.43
CA PHE A 203 -6.30 -10.77 5.82
C PHE A 203 -7.02 -9.80 4.87
N GLN A 204 -8.06 -9.15 5.33
CA GLN A 204 -8.84 -8.14 4.60
C GLN A 204 -8.17 -6.78 4.80
N VAL A 205 -7.48 -6.28 3.77
CA VAL A 205 -6.79 -4.97 3.85
C VAL A 205 -7.78 -3.83 3.65
N TYR A 206 -8.65 -3.97 2.67
CA TYR A 206 -9.65 -2.96 2.38
C TYR A 206 -10.70 -2.85 3.49
N GLN A 207 -11.10 -1.61 3.77
CA GLN A 207 -12.17 -1.30 4.73
C GLN A 207 -13.46 -1.02 3.97
N SER A 208 -14.56 -1.69 4.35
CA SER A 208 -15.87 -1.42 3.76
C SER A 208 -16.32 0.02 4.05
N LYS A 209 -17.24 0.54 3.24
CA LYS A 209 -17.82 1.87 3.45
C LYS A 209 -18.48 2.02 4.81
N VAL A 210 -19.17 0.97 5.29
CA VAL A 210 -19.77 0.95 6.62
C VAL A 210 -18.72 1.02 7.70
N PHE A 211 -17.70 0.17 7.62
CA PHE A 211 -16.60 0.16 8.60
C PHE A 211 -15.82 1.48 8.63
N THR A 212 -15.53 2.06 7.46
CA THR A 212 -14.89 3.38 7.38
C THR A 212 -15.77 4.49 7.97
N ALA A 213 -17.10 4.41 7.76
CA ALA A 213 -18.05 5.36 8.36
C ALA A 213 -18.07 5.25 9.89
N GLU A 214 -18.04 4.04 10.44
CA GLU A 214 -17.95 3.80 11.88
C GLU A 214 -16.65 4.37 12.48
N LEU A 215 -15.51 4.11 11.85
CA LEU A 215 -14.23 4.65 12.30
C LEU A 215 -14.20 6.18 12.24
N SER A 216 -14.75 6.76 11.16
CA SER A 216 -14.84 8.21 10.99
C SER A 216 -15.76 8.84 12.03
N ALA A 217 -16.90 8.22 12.33
CA ALA A 217 -17.81 8.69 13.36
C ALA A 217 -17.20 8.61 14.76
N ASN A 218 -16.46 7.51 15.06
CA ASN A 218 -15.72 7.40 16.33
C ASN A 218 -14.67 8.51 16.48
N ALA A 219 -13.88 8.75 15.41
CA ALA A 219 -12.87 9.81 15.42
C ALA A 219 -13.51 11.20 15.59
N PHE A 220 -14.65 11.45 14.92
CA PHE A 220 -15.42 12.69 15.09
C PHE A 220 -15.90 12.88 16.54
N MET A 221 -16.58 11.86 17.09
CA MET A 221 -17.12 11.93 18.46
C MET A 221 -16.03 12.15 19.53
N ASN A 222 -14.86 11.55 19.32
CA ASN A 222 -13.73 11.73 20.23
C ASN A 222 -13.12 13.13 20.15
N ARG A 223 -13.05 13.70 18.94
CA ARG A 223 -12.36 14.98 18.69
C ARG A 223 -13.21 16.22 18.92
N PHE A 224 -14.51 16.15 18.61
CA PHE A 224 -15.39 17.32 18.51
C PHE A 224 -16.51 17.31 19.56
N LYS A 225 -16.21 16.88 20.78
CA LYS A 225 -17.19 16.78 21.90
C LYS A 225 -17.92 18.07 22.19
N ASP A 226 -17.21 19.21 22.11
CA ASP A 226 -17.76 20.53 22.45
C ASP A 226 -18.10 21.37 21.21
N ALA A 227 -17.95 20.81 20.02
CA ALA A 227 -18.22 21.50 18.77
C ALA A 227 -19.72 21.50 18.43
N HIS A 228 -20.10 22.28 17.44
CA HIS A 228 -21.43 22.30 16.84
C HIS A 228 -21.36 21.70 15.44
N PRO A 229 -21.82 20.45 15.22
CA PRO A 229 -21.85 19.83 13.90
C PRO A 229 -22.90 20.52 13.01
N VAL A 230 -22.50 20.86 11.77
CA VAL A 230 -23.38 21.43 10.75
C VAL A 230 -23.37 20.54 9.52
N PHE A 231 -24.44 19.82 9.30
CA PHE A 231 -24.63 19.00 8.12
C PHE A 231 -25.15 19.83 6.95
N VAL A 232 -24.44 19.76 5.82
CA VAL A 232 -24.86 20.44 4.58
C VAL A 232 -25.41 19.44 3.60
N ASP A 233 -26.70 19.52 3.33
CA ASP A 233 -27.33 18.78 2.25
C ASP A 233 -26.98 19.43 0.91
N CYS A 234 -26.20 18.72 0.13
CA CYS A 234 -25.70 19.16 -1.17
C CYS A 234 -26.62 18.78 -2.34
N ASN A 235 -27.78 18.17 -2.07
CA ASN A 235 -28.76 17.70 -3.07
C ASN A 235 -28.14 16.69 -4.08
N ASP A 236 -27.18 15.88 -3.65
CA ASP A 236 -26.54 14.84 -4.47
C ASP A 236 -27.15 13.47 -4.17
N SER A 237 -28.15 13.08 -4.97
CA SER A 237 -28.86 11.80 -4.83
C SER A 237 -27.98 10.58 -5.19
N THR A 238 -26.82 10.79 -5.80
CA THR A 238 -25.90 9.72 -6.22
C THR A 238 -24.79 9.46 -5.21
N SER A 239 -24.73 10.25 -4.15
CA SER A 239 -23.73 10.14 -3.10
C SER A 239 -24.03 8.99 -2.14
N ASP A 240 -23.01 8.25 -1.75
CA ASP A 240 -23.06 7.21 -0.71
C ASP A 240 -22.61 7.73 0.68
N LYS A 241 -22.30 9.02 0.80
CA LYS A 241 -21.84 9.63 2.07
C LYS A 241 -22.96 9.70 3.13
N GLY A 242 -24.20 9.46 2.72
CA GLY A 242 -25.32 9.22 3.63
C GLY A 242 -25.06 8.12 4.67
N ILE A 243 -24.26 7.10 4.35
CA ILE A 243 -23.85 6.04 5.28
C ILE A 243 -23.13 6.68 6.49
N PHE A 244 -22.13 7.53 6.25
CA PHE A 244 -21.39 8.21 7.32
C PHE A 244 -22.25 9.27 8.04
N THR A 245 -22.93 10.15 7.30
CA THR A 245 -23.68 11.24 7.93
C THR A 245 -24.87 10.73 8.76
N SER A 246 -25.50 9.63 8.34
CA SER A 246 -26.55 8.98 9.13
C SER A 246 -26.00 8.33 10.39
N GLU A 247 -24.89 7.60 10.27
CA GLU A 247 -24.21 6.97 11.41
C GLU A 247 -23.77 8.02 12.44
N LEU A 248 -23.17 9.12 11.99
CA LEU A 248 -22.72 10.19 12.87
C LEU A 248 -23.90 10.87 13.59
N ARG A 249 -25.01 11.16 12.88
CA ARG A 249 -26.21 11.73 13.51
C ARG A 249 -26.79 10.83 14.59
N LYS A 250 -26.93 9.53 14.32
CA LYS A 250 -27.38 8.55 15.34
C LYS A 250 -26.52 8.60 16.60
N ARG A 251 -25.18 8.71 16.45
CA ARG A 251 -24.28 8.79 17.62
C ARG A 251 -24.40 10.11 18.37
N LEU A 252 -24.58 11.22 17.66
CA LEU A 252 -24.81 12.54 18.28
C LEU A 252 -26.12 12.52 19.07
N GLU A 253 -27.21 12.00 18.50
CA GLU A 253 -28.52 11.85 19.16
C GLU A 253 -28.42 10.94 20.39
N ALA A 254 -27.77 9.80 20.29
CA ALA A 254 -27.54 8.88 21.40
C ALA A 254 -26.71 9.52 22.54
N ALA A 255 -25.82 10.45 22.20
CA ALA A 255 -25.01 11.20 23.17
C ALA A 255 -25.70 12.48 23.69
N GLY A 256 -26.92 12.79 23.25
CA GLY A 256 -27.63 14.03 23.61
C GLY A 256 -26.98 15.31 23.05
N LEU A 257 -26.20 15.19 21.98
CA LEU A 257 -25.51 16.31 21.36
C LEU A 257 -26.33 16.89 20.21
N SER A 258 -26.56 18.21 20.26
CA SER A 258 -27.28 18.93 19.22
C SER A 258 -26.42 19.18 17.98
N TYR A 259 -27.04 19.16 16.82
CA TYR A 259 -26.46 19.53 15.54
C TYR A 259 -27.47 20.33 14.70
N SER A 260 -26.99 20.98 13.64
CA SER A 260 -27.85 21.67 12.66
C SER A 260 -27.77 21.01 11.28
N ILE A 261 -28.83 21.16 10.52
CA ILE A 261 -28.88 20.77 9.10
C ILE A 261 -29.20 22.03 8.29
N THR A 262 -28.45 22.24 7.20
CA THR A 262 -28.74 23.28 6.23
C THR A 262 -28.66 22.72 4.81
N ASN A 263 -29.13 23.47 3.83
CA ASN A 263 -29.13 23.03 2.43
C ASN A 263 -28.23 23.95 1.60
N LEU A 264 -27.49 23.38 0.67
CA LEU A 264 -26.60 24.13 -0.21
C LEU A 264 -27.33 25.16 -1.08
N LYS A 265 -28.65 24.95 -1.34
CA LYS A 265 -29.50 25.89 -2.08
C LYS A 265 -30.17 26.97 -1.20
N SER A 266 -30.01 26.92 0.12
CA SER A 266 -30.57 27.94 1.02
C SER A 266 -30.02 29.33 0.71
N SER A 267 -30.80 30.39 1.03
CA SER A 267 -30.28 31.76 1.00
C SER A 267 -29.10 31.92 1.96
N PRO A 268 -28.24 32.94 1.78
CA PRO A 268 -27.13 33.20 2.71
C PRO A 268 -27.59 33.33 4.17
N GLU A 269 -28.72 33.98 4.42
CA GLU A 269 -29.26 34.17 5.75
C GLU A 269 -29.74 32.89 6.38
N MET A 270 -30.45 32.06 5.61
CA MET A 270 -30.92 30.74 6.06
C MET A 270 -29.76 29.76 6.28
N PHE A 271 -28.72 29.83 5.42
CA PHE A 271 -27.51 29.07 5.61
C PHE A 271 -26.78 29.44 6.91
N ALA A 272 -26.68 30.76 7.20
CA ALA A 272 -26.02 31.28 8.38
C ALA A 272 -26.70 30.88 9.71
N LYS A 273 -28.02 30.72 9.71
CA LYS A 273 -28.79 30.28 10.90
C LYS A 273 -28.39 28.91 11.44
N ALA A 274 -27.77 28.06 10.62
CA ALA A 274 -27.32 26.75 11.04
C ALA A 274 -26.00 26.80 11.87
N PHE A 275 -25.35 27.93 11.96
CA PHE A 275 -24.04 28.08 12.59
C PHE A 275 -24.13 28.68 14.00
N SER A 276 -23.39 28.12 14.93
CA SER A 276 -23.22 28.64 16.28
C SER A 276 -22.25 29.83 16.27
N ALA A 277 -22.64 30.91 16.90
CA ALA A 277 -21.76 32.06 17.12
C ALA A 277 -20.70 31.81 18.21
N VAL A 278 -20.93 30.84 19.10
CA VAL A 278 -20.12 30.58 20.30
C VAL A 278 -19.21 29.35 20.12
N LYS A 279 -19.78 28.25 19.63
CA LYS A 279 -19.05 26.98 19.46
C LYS A 279 -18.26 26.96 18.17
N GLN A 280 -17.22 26.12 18.09
CA GLN A 280 -16.61 25.77 16.81
C GLN A 280 -17.61 24.97 15.99
N ASN A 281 -17.88 25.42 14.77
CA ASN A 281 -18.74 24.70 13.85
C ASN A 281 -17.92 23.70 13.06
N VAL A 282 -18.34 22.45 13.00
CA VAL A 282 -17.72 21.43 12.15
C VAL A 282 -18.67 21.09 11.01
N VAL A 283 -18.28 21.47 9.80
CA VAL A 283 -19.12 21.34 8.61
C VAL A 283 -18.89 19.98 7.96
N ILE A 284 -19.96 19.25 7.73
CA ILE A 284 -20.01 17.91 7.14
C ILE A 284 -20.93 17.94 5.92
N LEU A 285 -20.41 17.64 4.74
CA LEU A 285 -21.20 17.51 3.52
C LEU A 285 -21.75 16.10 3.40
N ASN A 286 -22.91 15.92 2.76
CA ASN A 286 -23.42 14.59 2.39
C ASN A 286 -22.87 14.11 1.02
N THR A 287 -21.77 14.69 0.54
CA THR A 287 -21.07 14.30 -0.69
C THR A 287 -19.58 14.60 -0.60
N GLY A 288 -18.77 13.78 -1.28
CA GLY A 288 -17.32 14.01 -1.44
C GLY A 288 -16.94 14.75 -2.73
N ARG A 289 -17.90 15.16 -3.55
CA ARG A 289 -17.67 15.69 -4.91
C ARG A 289 -17.17 17.12 -4.93
N SER A 290 -16.28 17.41 -5.89
CA SER A 290 -15.64 18.71 -6.10
C SER A 290 -16.62 19.86 -6.36
N PRO A 291 -17.66 19.75 -7.22
CA PRO A 291 -18.58 20.85 -7.48
C PRO A 291 -19.33 21.31 -6.23
N GLN A 292 -19.81 20.37 -5.43
CA GLN A 292 -20.53 20.67 -4.19
C GLN A 292 -19.59 21.21 -3.10
N LEU A 293 -18.38 20.69 -3.03
CA LEU A 293 -17.33 21.24 -2.14
C LEU A 293 -17.05 22.72 -2.50
N ASN A 294 -16.83 23.01 -3.79
CA ASN A 294 -16.60 24.40 -4.25
C ASN A 294 -17.73 25.34 -3.86
N SER A 295 -18.99 24.94 -4.11
CA SER A 295 -20.16 25.74 -3.76
C SER A 295 -20.29 25.96 -2.25
N THR A 296 -19.97 24.93 -1.45
CA THR A 296 -19.96 25.05 0.01
C THR A 296 -18.87 26.03 0.48
N LEU A 297 -17.65 25.92 -0.06
CA LEU A 297 -16.54 26.82 0.28
C LEU A 297 -16.87 28.27 -0.06
N ALA A 298 -17.54 28.53 -1.19
CA ALA A 298 -18.02 29.85 -1.56
C ALA A 298 -19.02 30.42 -0.52
N LYS A 299 -20.00 29.62 -0.09
CA LYS A 299 -20.94 30.00 0.97
C LYS A 299 -20.27 30.25 2.32
N LEU A 300 -19.29 29.42 2.69
CA LEU A 300 -18.52 29.63 3.93
C LEU A 300 -17.67 30.91 3.88
N ASN A 301 -17.16 31.29 2.70
CA ASN A 301 -16.48 32.57 2.53
C ASN A 301 -17.42 33.77 2.74
N VAL A 302 -18.63 33.73 2.18
CA VAL A 302 -19.65 34.74 2.40
C VAL A 302 -20.05 34.81 3.89
N LEU A 303 -20.30 33.66 4.51
CA LEU A 303 -20.61 33.59 5.95
C LEU A 303 -19.51 34.23 6.81
N ARG A 304 -18.23 33.92 6.54
CA ARG A 304 -17.08 34.45 7.27
C ARG A 304 -16.87 35.97 7.02
N ALA A 305 -17.23 36.47 5.86
CA ALA A 305 -17.18 37.90 5.56
C ALA A 305 -18.26 38.67 6.36
N THR A 306 -19.45 38.07 6.50
CA THR A 306 -20.57 38.68 7.25
C THR A 306 -20.40 38.50 8.77
N PHE A 307 -19.90 37.35 9.20
CA PHE A 307 -19.72 36.99 10.61
C PHE A 307 -18.27 36.54 10.89
N PRO A 308 -17.31 37.46 11.04
CA PRO A 308 -15.87 37.14 11.13
C PRO A 308 -15.50 36.26 12.33
N ASN A 309 -16.27 36.30 13.40
CA ASN A 309 -16.01 35.56 14.64
C ASN A 309 -16.51 34.10 14.60
N VAL A 310 -17.27 33.70 13.58
CA VAL A 310 -17.73 32.32 13.44
C VAL A 310 -16.54 31.43 13.14
N ARG A 311 -16.27 30.46 14.04
CA ARG A 311 -15.20 29.49 13.92
C ARG A 311 -15.70 28.29 13.13
N ILE A 312 -14.96 27.89 12.09
CA ILE A 312 -15.34 26.82 11.15
C ILE A 312 -14.18 25.85 11.00
N ALA A 313 -14.48 24.56 11.14
CA ALA A 313 -13.66 23.44 10.67
C ALA A 313 -14.45 22.62 9.65
N LEU A 314 -13.76 21.89 8.78
CA LEU A 314 -14.36 20.95 7.84
C LEU A 314 -14.07 19.53 8.28
N PHE A 315 -15.05 18.63 8.18
CA PHE A 315 -14.81 17.19 8.26
C PHE A 315 -15.14 16.57 6.90
N GLY A 316 -14.07 16.22 6.18
CA GLY A 316 -14.14 15.86 4.76
C GLY A 316 -14.10 14.37 4.49
N TYR A 317 -13.66 14.04 3.29
CA TYR A 317 -13.59 12.67 2.76
C TYR A 317 -12.25 12.47 2.05
N ASN A 318 -11.80 11.23 1.94
CA ASN A 318 -10.55 10.88 1.26
C ASN A 318 -10.48 11.35 -0.20
N GLU A 319 -11.63 11.47 -0.88
CA GLU A 319 -11.73 12.01 -2.24
C GLU A 319 -11.18 13.45 -2.33
N TRP A 320 -11.28 14.22 -1.24
CA TRP A 320 -10.77 15.59 -1.22
C TRP A 320 -9.24 15.67 -1.39
N LEU A 321 -8.53 14.60 -1.08
CA LEU A 321 -7.09 14.51 -1.33
C LEU A 321 -6.74 14.57 -2.82
N MET A 322 -7.66 14.12 -3.70
CA MET A 322 -7.50 14.25 -5.15
C MET A 322 -7.66 15.69 -5.64
N TYR A 323 -8.35 16.53 -4.87
CA TYR A 323 -8.60 17.94 -5.21
C TYR A 323 -7.62 18.90 -4.53
N LYS A 324 -6.61 18.38 -3.85
CA LYS A 324 -5.61 19.14 -3.08
C LYS A 324 -5.04 20.34 -3.86
N ARG A 325 -4.71 20.17 -5.13
CA ARG A 325 -4.15 21.25 -5.97
C ARG A 325 -5.07 22.45 -6.12
N VAL A 326 -6.39 22.26 -5.99
CA VAL A 326 -7.40 23.31 -6.17
C VAL A 326 -7.83 23.91 -4.83
N TYR A 327 -8.01 23.07 -3.80
CA TYR A 327 -8.65 23.49 -2.55
C TYR A 327 -7.75 23.49 -1.32
N GLN A 328 -6.45 23.24 -1.45
CA GLN A 328 -5.54 23.13 -0.31
C GLN A 328 -5.53 24.37 0.59
N ASP A 329 -5.61 25.58 0.01
CA ASP A 329 -5.66 26.82 0.78
C ASP A 329 -6.94 26.92 1.62
N TYR A 330 -8.06 26.41 1.12
CA TYR A 330 -9.31 26.31 1.87
C TYR A 330 -9.24 25.25 2.96
N TYR A 331 -8.51 24.13 2.72
CA TYR A 331 -8.32 23.12 3.75
C TYR A 331 -7.55 23.71 4.94
N TYR A 332 -6.52 24.49 4.71
CA TYR A 332 -5.82 25.21 5.78
C TYR A 332 -6.69 26.29 6.43
N LYS A 333 -7.38 27.10 5.61
CA LYS A 333 -8.24 28.18 6.09
C LYS A 333 -9.35 27.72 7.02
N TYR A 334 -9.94 26.57 6.71
CA TYR A 334 -11.07 25.99 7.44
C TYR A 334 -10.69 24.72 8.22
N GLU A 335 -9.45 24.59 8.62
CA GLU A 335 -8.97 23.49 9.46
C GLU A 335 -9.58 22.13 9.05
N ALA A 336 -9.38 21.71 7.80
CA ALA A 336 -10.00 20.49 7.31
C ALA A 336 -9.42 19.23 7.96
N TYR A 337 -10.32 18.37 8.43
CA TYR A 337 -10.04 17.04 8.93
C TYR A 337 -10.49 16.02 7.90
N ILE A 338 -9.57 15.24 7.34
CA ILE A 338 -9.85 14.29 6.26
C ILE A 338 -9.54 12.87 6.71
N PRO A 339 -10.58 12.04 6.96
CA PRO A 339 -10.40 10.61 7.23
C PRO A 339 -9.83 9.89 6.01
N THR A 340 -8.81 9.06 6.23
CA THR A 340 -8.17 8.31 5.15
C THR A 340 -7.53 7.02 5.68
N ALA A 341 -7.32 6.04 4.80
CA ALA A 341 -6.58 4.82 5.08
C ALA A 341 -5.11 4.90 4.60
N TYR A 342 -4.68 6.01 4.03
CA TYR A 342 -3.32 6.17 3.50
C TYR A 342 -2.84 7.63 3.60
N VAL A 343 -1.52 7.80 3.62
CA VAL A 343 -0.87 9.12 3.54
C VAL A 343 0.21 9.07 2.46
N TYR A 344 -0.05 9.70 1.33
CA TYR A 344 0.96 9.81 0.29
C TYR A 344 1.77 11.10 0.47
N ASN A 345 3.08 10.95 0.73
CA ASN A 345 4.02 12.05 0.83
C ASN A 345 5.08 11.95 -0.28
N GLU A 346 4.89 12.70 -1.36
CA GLU A 346 5.80 12.76 -2.50
C GLU A 346 7.19 13.31 -2.17
N TYR A 347 7.31 14.08 -1.09
CA TYR A 347 8.58 14.69 -0.64
C TYR A 347 9.36 13.81 0.33
N ALA A 348 8.78 12.70 0.81
CA ALA A 348 9.51 11.79 1.67
C ALA A 348 10.66 11.10 0.88
N PRO A 349 11.90 11.14 1.38
CA PRO A 349 13.04 10.59 0.65
C PRO A 349 12.86 9.11 0.26
N ALA A 350 12.26 8.31 1.13
CA ALA A 350 12.00 6.90 0.85
C ALA A 350 10.99 6.71 -0.30
N THR A 351 9.90 7.52 -0.34
CA THR A 351 8.93 7.53 -1.44
C THR A 351 9.56 7.95 -2.75
N ALA A 352 10.30 9.07 -2.76
CA ALA A 352 10.98 9.59 -3.95
C ALA A 352 12.00 8.59 -4.50
N ASN A 353 12.74 7.90 -3.62
CA ASN A 353 13.69 6.86 -4.01
C ASN A 353 12.99 5.67 -4.66
N LEU A 354 11.89 5.21 -4.06
CA LEU A 354 11.13 4.08 -4.63
C LEU A 354 10.52 4.44 -5.99
N GLU A 355 9.98 5.65 -6.16
CA GLU A 355 9.45 6.12 -7.45
C GLU A 355 10.54 6.22 -8.52
N ARG A 356 11.74 6.67 -8.15
CA ARG A 356 12.91 6.69 -9.05
C ARG A 356 13.29 5.27 -9.47
N SER A 357 13.40 4.34 -8.52
CA SER A 357 13.69 2.94 -8.80
C SER A 357 12.60 2.30 -9.67
N TYR A 358 11.34 2.59 -9.40
CA TYR A 358 10.22 2.12 -10.23
C TYR A 358 10.38 2.55 -11.70
N ARG A 359 10.70 3.83 -11.91
CA ARG A 359 10.94 4.37 -13.27
C ARG A 359 12.12 3.69 -13.95
N GLN A 360 13.19 3.42 -13.22
CA GLN A 360 14.36 2.72 -13.74
C GLN A 360 14.03 1.27 -14.13
N TRP A 361 13.26 0.57 -13.32
CA TRP A 361 12.94 -0.85 -13.54
C TRP A 361 11.93 -1.05 -14.68
N PHE A 362 10.85 -0.28 -14.66
CA PHE A 362 9.70 -0.51 -15.53
C PHE A 362 9.58 0.46 -16.70
N LYS A 363 10.52 1.41 -16.82
CA LYS A 363 10.57 2.43 -17.90
C LYS A 363 9.26 3.21 -18.02
N SER A 364 8.58 3.42 -16.94
CA SER A 364 7.33 4.17 -16.84
C SER A 364 7.19 4.79 -15.46
N ASP A 365 6.49 5.90 -15.39
CA ASP A 365 6.09 6.48 -14.10
C ASP A 365 4.97 5.66 -13.46
N MET A 366 4.85 5.75 -12.12
CA MET A 366 3.69 5.24 -11.42
C MET A 366 2.44 6.00 -11.85
N ARG A 367 1.30 5.33 -11.92
CA ARG A 367 0.02 5.95 -12.28
C ARG A 367 -0.34 7.08 -11.32
N GLN A 368 -0.93 8.16 -11.88
CA GLN A 368 -1.44 9.28 -11.11
C GLN A 368 -2.76 8.91 -10.40
N ALA A 369 -2.68 8.01 -9.43
CA ALA A 369 -3.81 7.56 -8.62
C ALA A 369 -3.49 7.74 -7.13
N LEU A 370 -4.52 7.86 -6.30
CA LEU A 370 -4.39 7.86 -4.85
C LEU A 370 -5.35 6.81 -4.26
N PRO A 371 -4.87 5.84 -3.49
CA PRO A 371 -3.44 5.55 -3.23
C PRO A 371 -2.68 5.11 -4.49
N ARG A 372 -1.35 5.27 -4.50
CA ARG A 372 -0.45 4.75 -5.54
C ARG A 372 -0.43 3.23 -5.47
N PHE A 373 -0.77 2.55 -6.56
CA PHE A 373 -0.87 1.08 -6.56
C PHE A 373 0.46 0.39 -6.33
N ALA A 374 1.55 0.89 -6.91
CA ALA A 374 2.89 0.32 -6.67
C ALA A 374 3.34 0.49 -5.21
N LEU A 375 3.10 1.66 -4.59
CA LEU A 375 3.41 1.86 -3.17
C LEU A 375 2.56 0.94 -2.28
N THR A 376 1.27 0.76 -2.62
CA THR A 376 0.39 -0.17 -1.89
C THR A 376 0.92 -1.61 -1.97
N GLY A 377 1.33 -2.07 -3.15
CA GLY A 377 1.92 -3.39 -3.33
C GLY A 377 3.24 -3.56 -2.57
N TYR A 378 4.08 -2.53 -2.61
CA TYR A 378 5.34 -2.50 -1.87
C TYR A 378 5.11 -2.57 -0.35
N ASP A 379 4.25 -1.71 0.21
CA ASP A 379 3.95 -1.67 1.64
C ASP A 379 3.36 -3.00 2.14
N GLN A 380 2.39 -3.54 1.40
CA GLN A 380 1.77 -4.81 1.78
C GLN A 380 2.77 -5.96 1.72
N ALA A 381 3.57 -6.06 0.66
CA ALA A 381 4.57 -7.11 0.54
C ALA A 381 5.64 -7.00 1.64
N GLN A 382 6.16 -5.82 1.92
CA GLN A 382 7.09 -5.59 3.04
C GLN A 382 6.49 -6.05 4.37
N PHE A 383 5.26 -5.67 4.65
CA PHE A 383 4.58 -6.01 5.91
C PHE A 383 4.33 -7.51 6.05
N PHE A 384 3.69 -8.12 5.06
CA PHE A 384 3.27 -9.52 5.15
C PHE A 384 4.46 -10.49 5.04
N ILE A 385 5.40 -10.25 4.13
CA ILE A 385 6.53 -11.16 3.94
C ILE A 385 7.46 -11.14 5.17
N ARG A 386 7.72 -9.97 5.76
CA ARG A 386 8.45 -9.88 7.05
C ARG A 386 7.73 -10.60 8.17
N GLY A 387 6.42 -10.40 8.25
CA GLY A 387 5.59 -11.03 9.26
C GLY A 387 5.61 -12.56 9.14
N ILE A 388 5.39 -13.09 7.95
CA ILE A 388 5.44 -14.54 7.68
C ILE A 388 6.86 -15.09 7.93
N ASN A 389 7.91 -14.41 7.48
CA ASN A 389 9.29 -14.83 7.72
C ASN A 389 9.62 -14.92 9.21
N LYS A 390 9.11 -13.99 10.02
CA LYS A 390 9.41 -13.93 11.47
C LYS A 390 8.51 -14.82 12.33
N TYR A 391 7.21 -14.86 12.02
CA TYR A 391 6.19 -15.49 12.87
C TYR A 391 5.53 -16.73 12.24
N GLY A 392 5.76 -16.98 10.93
CA GLY A 392 5.15 -18.09 10.20
C GLY A 392 3.62 -18.05 10.27
N VAL A 393 3.02 -19.21 10.52
CA VAL A 393 1.56 -19.37 10.67
C VAL A 393 0.95 -18.61 11.86
N LYS A 394 1.78 -18.14 12.81
CA LYS A 394 1.33 -17.33 13.96
C LYS A 394 1.25 -15.83 13.66
N PHE A 395 1.53 -15.44 12.43
CA PHE A 395 1.41 -14.04 12.04
C PHE A 395 -0.07 -13.61 11.96
N GLU A 396 -0.43 -12.60 12.73
CA GLU A 396 -1.76 -11.99 12.79
C GLU A 396 -1.76 -10.51 12.38
N GLY A 397 -0.58 -9.95 12.06
CA GLY A 397 -0.45 -8.56 11.63
C GLY A 397 -0.85 -7.53 12.67
N THR A 398 -0.81 -7.88 13.96
CA THR A 398 -1.07 -6.95 15.08
C THR A 398 0.04 -5.91 15.19
N GLN A 399 -0.22 -4.83 15.94
CA GLN A 399 0.76 -3.77 16.13
C GLN A 399 2.08 -4.30 16.77
N GLN A 400 1.99 -5.28 17.67
CA GLN A 400 3.16 -5.89 18.31
C GLN A 400 4.00 -6.74 17.35
N GLN A 401 3.39 -7.25 16.29
CA GLN A 401 4.07 -8.04 15.27
C GLN A 401 4.58 -7.19 14.09
N ASN A 402 4.22 -5.91 14.05
CA ASN A 402 4.66 -5.03 12.96
C ASN A 402 6.15 -4.69 13.11
N THR A 403 6.90 -4.93 12.05
CA THR A 403 8.35 -4.64 11.94
C THR A 403 8.69 -3.73 10.76
N TYR A 404 7.69 -3.09 10.19
CA TYR A 404 7.82 -2.27 8.97
C TYR A 404 7.07 -0.95 9.13
N THR A 405 7.72 0.16 8.76
CA THR A 405 7.08 1.48 8.63
C THR A 405 6.65 1.69 7.18
N PRO A 406 5.35 1.72 6.89
CA PRO A 406 4.88 1.85 5.52
C PRO A 406 5.15 3.24 4.94
N LEU A 407 5.32 3.29 3.61
CA LEU A 407 5.53 4.53 2.86
C LEU A 407 4.24 5.30 2.65
N GLN A 408 3.12 4.58 2.54
CA GLN A 408 1.83 5.15 2.21
C GLN A 408 0.68 4.58 3.04
N THR A 409 0.61 3.24 3.19
CA THR A 409 -0.58 2.55 3.71
C THR A 409 -0.26 1.84 5.02
N PRO A 410 -0.59 2.43 6.17
CA PRO A 410 -0.41 1.75 7.46
C PRO A 410 -1.28 0.49 7.52
N LEU A 411 -0.73 -0.54 8.13
CA LEU A 411 -1.38 -1.83 8.31
C LEU A 411 -1.37 -2.21 9.79
N LYS A 412 -2.56 -2.43 10.33
CA LYS A 412 -2.79 -2.85 11.71
C LYS A 412 -4.03 -3.72 11.74
N PHE A 413 -3.84 -5.00 11.99
CA PHE A 413 -4.94 -5.95 11.90
C PHE A 413 -5.54 -6.28 13.26
N LYS A 414 -6.85 -6.53 13.24
CA LYS A 414 -7.63 -7.02 14.38
C LYS A 414 -8.49 -8.18 13.89
N ARG A 415 -8.63 -9.20 14.72
CA ARG A 415 -9.47 -10.36 14.41
C ARG A 415 -10.94 -9.99 14.36
N VAL A 416 -11.65 -10.52 13.36
CA VAL A 416 -13.10 -10.36 13.21
C VAL A 416 -13.79 -11.64 13.68
N SER A 417 -14.54 -11.54 14.74
CA SER A 417 -15.21 -12.70 15.34
C SER A 417 -14.27 -13.90 15.53
N ASN A 418 -14.64 -15.06 15.04
CA ASN A 418 -13.79 -16.26 14.99
C ASN A 418 -13.10 -16.46 13.61
N GLY A 419 -13.18 -15.48 12.76
CA GLY A 419 -12.65 -15.54 11.41
C GLY A 419 -11.25 -14.94 11.26
N GLY A 420 -11.04 -14.26 10.15
CA GLY A 420 -9.77 -13.68 9.73
C GLY A 420 -9.45 -12.34 10.38
N MET A 421 -8.57 -11.61 9.70
CA MET A 421 -7.98 -10.37 10.19
C MET A 421 -8.43 -9.21 9.32
N GLN A 422 -9.06 -8.18 9.92
CA GLN A 422 -9.46 -6.94 9.26
C GLN A 422 -8.44 -5.85 9.54
N ASN A 423 -7.99 -5.14 8.51
CA ASN A 423 -7.20 -3.93 8.71
C ASN A 423 -8.02 -2.87 9.43
N ASN A 424 -7.51 -2.43 10.58
CA ASN A 424 -8.16 -1.44 11.46
C ASN A 424 -7.36 -0.11 11.51
N SER A 425 -6.37 0.07 10.64
CA SER A 425 -5.64 1.34 10.61
C SER A 425 -6.53 2.45 10.07
N PHE A 426 -6.51 3.59 10.76
CA PHE A 426 -7.30 4.76 10.43
C PHE A 426 -6.48 6.01 10.71
N ILE A 427 -6.53 6.95 9.81
CA ILE A 427 -5.80 8.21 9.88
C ILE A 427 -6.78 9.34 9.70
N LEU A 428 -6.61 10.40 10.50
CA LEU A 428 -7.27 11.67 10.30
C LEU A 428 -6.20 12.70 9.97
N LEU A 429 -6.19 13.19 8.74
CA LEU A 429 -5.31 14.28 8.32
C LEU A 429 -5.93 15.61 8.77
N HIS A 430 -5.18 16.43 9.51
CA HIS A 430 -5.59 17.73 9.94
C HIS A 430 -4.75 18.81 9.27
N TYR A 431 -5.38 19.61 8.44
CA TYR A 431 -4.79 20.77 7.78
C TYR A 431 -4.85 21.99 8.72
N LYS A 432 -3.72 22.38 9.32
CA LYS A 432 -3.66 23.46 10.32
C LYS A 432 -3.56 24.84 9.67
N PRO A 433 -4.06 25.89 10.32
CA PRO A 433 -3.96 27.29 9.81
C PRO A 433 -2.52 27.76 9.53
N ASN A 434 -1.53 27.20 10.23
CA ASN A 434 -0.12 27.48 10.00
C ASN A 434 0.47 26.77 8.76
N ARG A 435 -0.39 26.19 7.89
CA ARG A 435 -0.04 25.48 6.65
C ARG A 435 0.75 24.19 6.88
N THR A 436 0.66 23.60 8.03
CA THR A 436 1.17 22.24 8.29
C THR A 436 0.06 21.21 8.25
N ILE A 437 0.42 19.97 7.98
CA ILE A 437 -0.50 18.82 8.01
C ILE A 437 -0.09 17.92 9.18
N GLU A 438 -1.01 17.70 10.09
CA GLU A 438 -0.84 16.75 11.17
C GLU A 438 -1.49 15.41 10.80
N THR A 439 -0.79 14.32 11.08
CA THR A 439 -1.31 12.96 10.90
C THR A 439 -1.70 12.42 12.27
N ILE A 440 -2.98 12.20 12.49
CA ILE A 440 -3.55 11.65 13.72
C ILE A 440 -3.93 10.20 13.44
N SER A 441 -3.25 9.24 14.11
CA SER A 441 -3.49 7.80 13.96
C SER A 441 -4.37 7.29 15.09
N TYR A 442 -5.29 6.32 14.78
CA TYR A 442 -6.22 5.70 15.73
C TYR A 442 -6.03 4.19 15.81
#